data_eeea90bdaab47c7e8f62dff9857f9159
#
_entry.id   eeea90bdaab47c7e8f62dff9857f9159
#
_cell.length_a   1.000
_cell.length_b   1.000
_cell.length_c   1.000
_cell.angle_alpha   90.00
_cell.angle_beta   90.00
_cell.angle_gamma   90.00
#
_symmetry.space_group_name_H-M   'P 1'
#
loop_
_entity.id
_entity.type
_entity.pdbx_description
1 polymer ?
#
loop_
_entity_poly.entity_id
_entity_poly.type
_entity_poly.pdbx_seq_one_letter_code
_entity_poly.pdbx_strand_id
1 'polypeptide(L)'
;DTKRSEIKKEFQAKREELKKQIEAVREEAKTKMETLREQIKTEKDAAKAKIKELRITGREKALERFDKAVERITELQNKINARAAELEIKGVDVASAKAFVVIAEAKLIDAKNKVAEINTLLATSINTLTLENKTKLRTLTQETQTLIVEAHKTLKDAVKALKEAVKAKVAAITADTETDDNQ
;
A
#
# COMPACT_ATOMS: atom_id res chain seq x y z
N ASP A 1 -24.88 9.34 -15.44
CA ASP A 1 -24.76 7.95 -14.92
C ASP A 1 -23.65 7.12 -15.58
N THR A 2 -23.39 7.29 -16.87
CA THR A 2 -22.39 6.52 -17.62
C THR A 2 -20.96 6.77 -17.11
N LYS A 3 -20.52 8.03 -16.96
CA LYS A 3 -19.19 8.39 -16.43
C LYS A 3 -18.94 7.85 -15.03
N ARG A 4 -19.96 7.89 -14.16
CA ARG A 4 -19.85 7.36 -12.80
C ARG A 4 -19.66 5.83 -12.79
N SER A 5 -20.33 5.14 -13.71
CA SER A 5 -20.21 3.69 -13.91
C SER A 5 -18.82 3.32 -14.44
N GLU A 6 -18.28 4.07 -15.40
CA GLU A 6 -16.96 3.87 -15.98
C GLU A 6 -15.84 4.06 -14.95
N ILE A 7 -15.88 5.16 -14.21
CA ILE A 7 -14.92 5.44 -13.12
C ILE A 7 -14.95 4.32 -12.06
N LYS A 8 -16.16 3.87 -11.68
CA LYS A 8 -16.29 2.77 -10.71
C LYS A 8 -15.71 1.47 -11.23
N LYS A 9 -15.90 1.15 -12.52
CA LYS A 9 -15.31 -0.04 -13.16
C LYS A 9 -13.79 0.04 -13.23
N GLU A 10 -13.23 1.21 -13.58
CA GLU A 10 -11.77 1.41 -13.62
C GLU A 10 -11.13 1.21 -12.24
N PHE A 11 -11.74 1.76 -11.17
CA PHE A 11 -11.25 1.53 -9.81
C PHE A 11 -11.39 0.09 -9.35
N GLN A 12 -12.46 -0.60 -9.74
CA GLN A 12 -12.60 -2.03 -9.46
C GLN A 12 -11.51 -2.84 -10.18
N ALA A 13 -11.24 -2.55 -11.45
CA ALA A 13 -10.19 -3.23 -12.21
C ALA A 13 -8.80 -3.02 -11.59
N LYS A 14 -8.45 -1.78 -11.24
CA LYS A 14 -7.17 -1.47 -10.54
C LYS A 14 -7.06 -2.17 -9.17
N ARG A 15 -8.15 -2.25 -8.43
CA ARG A 15 -8.21 -2.94 -7.15
C ARG A 15 -7.97 -4.45 -7.30
N GLU A 16 -8.61 -5.08 -8.28
CA GLU A 16 -8.44 -6.51 -8.54
C GLU A 16 -7.03 -6.83 -9.03
N GLU A 17 -6.47 -5.99 -9.88
CA GLU A 17 -5.07 -6.14 -10.35
C GLU A 17 -4.09 -6.05 -9.18
N LEU A 18 -4.25 -5.05 -8.31
CA LEU A 18 -3.42 -4.89 -7.13
C LEU A 18 -3.52 -6.09 -6.18
N LYS A 19 -4.75 -6.60 -5.98
CA LYS A 19 -5.01 -7.78 -5.15
C LYS A 19 -4.30 -9.01 -5.72
N LYS A 20 -4.38 -9.24 -7.02
CA LYS A 20 -3.66 -10.34 -7.69
C LYS A 20 -2.15 -10.24 -7.52
N GLN A 21 -1.57 -9.04 -7.64
CA GLN A 21 -0.13 -8.83 -7.44
C GLN A 21 0.28 -9.15 -5.99
N ILE A 22 -0.50 -8.72 -5.00
CA ILE A 22 -0.23 -9.03 -3.58
C ILE A 22 -0.35 -10.54 -3.34
N GLU A 23 -1.38 -11.19 -3.86
CA GLU A 23 -1.55 -12.64 -3.75
C GLU A 23 -0.40 -13.42 -4.39
N ALA A 24 0.07 -13.02 -5.57
CA ALA A 24 1.21 -13.66 -6.24
C ALA A 24 2.48 -13.58 -5.37
N VAL A 25 2.81 -12.42 -4.80
CA VAL A 25 3.96 -12.25 -3.90
C VAL A 25 3.81 -13.09 -2.63
N ARG A 26 2.59 -13.20 -2.08
CA ARG A 26 2.30 -14.05 -0.90
C ARG A 26 2.51 -15.52 -1.18
N GLU A 27 1.98 -16.01 -2.30
CA GLU A 27 2.13 -17.43 -2.67
C GLU A 27 3.61 -17.78 -2.94
N GLU A 28 4.36 -16.90 -3.60
CA GLU A 28 5.79 -17.10 -3.77
C GLU A 28 6.53 -17.15 -2.44
N ALA A 29 6.25 -16.22 -1.52
CA ALA A 29 6.85 -16.21 -0.19
C ALA A 29 6.50 -17.48 0.60
N LYS A 30 5.24 -17.93 0.55
CA LYS A 30 4.76 -19.14 1.19
C LYS A 30 5.48 -20.38 0.67
N THR A 31 5.56 -20.54 -0.64
CA THR A 31 6.27 -21.66 -1.29
C THR A 31 7.74 -21.71 -0.86
N LYS A 32 8.42 -20.56 -0.84
CA LYS A 32 9.80 -20.46 -0.36
C LYS A 32 9.93 -20.87 1.12
N MET A 33 9.01 -20.45 1.98
CA MET A 33 9.02 -20.82 3.40
C MET A 33 8.72 -22.31 3.62
N GLU A 34 7.82 -22.89 2.82
CA GLU A 34 7.56 -24.35 2.83
C GLU A 34 8.81 -25.13 2.44
N THR A 35 9.51 -24.74 1.38
CA THR A 35 10.79 -25.37 0.97
C THR A 35 11.81 -25.31 2.10
N LEU A 36 11.91 -24.18 2.80
CA LEU A 36 12.80 -24.04 3.94
C LEU A 36 12.40 -24.94 5.12
N ARG A 37 11.09 -25.15 5.35
CA ARG A 37 10.59 -26.09 6.38
C ARG A 37 10.94 -27.54 6.05
N GLU A 38 10.84 -27.95 4.79
CA GLU A 38 11.26 -29.31 4.40
C GLU A 38 12.76 -29.53 4.67
N GLN A 39 13.60 -28.52 4.43
CA GLN A 39 15.02 -28.61 4.78
C GLN A 39 15.27 -28.74 6.29
N ILE A 40 14.39 -28.18 7.14
CA ILE A 40 14.49 -28.33 8.60
C ILE A 40 14.18 -29.76 9.05
N LYS A 41 13.28 -30.46 8.36
CA LYS A 41 12.95 -31.85 8.71
C LYS A 41 14.13 -32.80 8.65
N THR A 42 15.15 -32.47 7.88
CA THR A 42 16.39 -33.24 7.78
C THR A 42 17.43 -32.90 8.85
N GLU A 43 17.19 -31.87 9.68
CA GLU A 43 18.10 -31.45 10.74
C GLU A 43 18.08 -32.43 11.93
N LYS A 44 19.22 -33.07 12.21
CA LYS A 44 19.32 -34.04 13.28
C LYS A 44 19.37 -33.42 14.68
N ASP A 45 19.76 -32.14 14.78
CA ASP A 45 19.81 -31.41 16.04
C ASP A 45 18.48 -30.70 16.30
N ALA A 46 17.73 -31.20 17.25
CA ALA A 46 16.40 -30.67 17.61
C ALA A 46 16.42 -29.19 18.06
N ALA A 47 17.49 -28.77 18.75
CA ALA A 47 17.61 -27.36 19.18
C ALA A 47 17.84 -26.45 17.99
N LYS A 48 18.67 -26.84 17.03
CA LYS A 48 18.89 -26.09 15.78
C LYS A 48 17.65 -26.07 14.92
N ALA A 49 16.94 -27.19 14.79
CA ALA A 49 15.67 -27.27 14.08
C ALA A 49 14.65 -26.28 14.65
N LYS A 50 14.49 -26.21 15.96
CA LYS A 50 13.60 -25.28 16.64
C LYS A 50 13.97 -23.81 16.41
N ILE A 51 15.26 -23.46 16.45
CA ILE A 51 15.72 -22.10 16.16
C ILE A 51 15.42 -21.72 14.72
N LYS A 52 15.62 -22.61 13.75
CA LYS A 52 15.32 -22.39 12.35
C LYS A 52 13.82 -22.15 12.12
N GLU A 53 12.96 -22.96 12.75
CA GLU A 53 11.50 -22.81 12.68
C GLU A 53 11.02 -21.47 13.25
N LEU A 54 11.57 -21.04 14.39
CA LEU A 54 11.26 -19.72 14.97
C LEU A 54 11.67 -18.57 14.04
N ARG A 55 12.78 -18.71 13.31
CA ARG A 55 13.20 -17.73 12.31
C ARG A 55 12.21 -17.65 11.15
N ILE A 56 11.76 -18.79 10.61
CA ILE A 56 10.75 -18.80 9.54
C ILE A 56 9.46 -18.14 10.01
N THR A 57 8.94 -18.54 11.16
CA THR A 57 7.71 -17.96 11.71
C THR A 57 7.82 -16.45 11.94
N GLY A 58 8.98 -15.97 12.40
CA GLY A 58 9.24 -14.54 12.55
C GLY A 58 9.24 -13.79 11.22
N ARG A 59 9.79 -14.38 10.16
CA ARG A 59 9.81 -13.82 8.81
C ARG A 59 8.38 -13.73 8.23
N GLU A 60 7.60 -14.80 8.34
CA GLU A 60 6.21 -14.83 7.87
C GLU A 60 5.36 -13.75 8.55
N LYS A 61 5.48 -13.61 9.87
CA LYS A 61 4.76 -12.57 10.62
C LYS A 61 5.17 -11.15 10.20
N ALA A 62 6.46 -10.93 9.92
CA ALA A 62 6.94 -9.62 9.46
C ALA A 62 6.36 -9.27 8.08
N LEU A 63 6.37 -10.21 7.14
CA LEU A 63 5.80 -10.06 5.81
C LEU A 63 4.30 -9.81 5.87
N GLU A 64 3.56 -10.57 6.66
CA GLU A 64 2.12 -10.37 6.87
C GLU A 64 1.78 -8.96 7.39
N ARG A 65 2.62 -8.39 8.26
CA ARG A 65 2.44 -7.02 8.75
C ARG A 65 2.60 -5.98 7.65
N PHE A 66 3.60 -6.14 6.77
CA PHE A 66 3.79 -5.25 5.62
C PHE A 66 2.61 -5.35 4.65
N ASP A 67 2.18 -6.56 4.33
CA ASP A 67 1.04 -6.80 3.45
C ASP A 67 -0.22 -6.12 3.98
N LYS A 68 -0.55 -6.34 5.26
CA LYS A 68 -1.70 -5.69 5.90
C LYS A 68 -1.61 -4.16 5.90
N ALA A 69 -0.41 -3.61 6.09
CA ALA A 69 -0.21 -2.16 6.02
C ALA A 69 -0.46 -1.62 4.61
N VAL A 70 0.09 -2.28 3.59
CA VAL A 70 -0.13 -1.92 2.18
C VAL A 70 -1.60 -2.04 1.80
N GLU A 71 -2.29 -3.11 2.20
CA GLU A 71 -3.73 -3.30 1.96
C GLU A 71 -4.57 -2.15 2.52
N ARG A 72 -4.35 -1.79 3.80
CA ARG A 72 -5.10 -0.70 4.46
C ARG A 72 -4.92 0.64 3.76
N ILE A 73 -3.70 0.95 3.31
CA ILE A 73 -3.42 2.20 2.61
C ILE A 73 -4.04 2.17 1.21
N THR A 74 -4.01 1.04 0.52
CA THR A 74 -4.68 0.86 -0.77
C THR A 74 -6.21 1.02 -0.64
N GLU A 75 -6.82 0.50 0.43
CA GLU A 75 -8.24 0.72 0.69
C GLU A 75 -8.57 2.20 0.93
N LEU A 76 -7.72 2.90 1.67
CA LEU A 76 -7.86 4.35 1.89
C LEU A 76 -7.75 5.11 0.56
N GLN A 77 -6.77 4.79 -0.27
CA GLN A 77 -6.59 5.35 -1.61
C GLN A 77 -7.85 5.18 -2.46
N ASN A 78 -8.42 3.96 -2.47
CA ASN A 78 -9.63 3.68 -3.23
C ASN A 78 -10.84 4.51 -2.75
N LYS A 79 -10.99 4.69 -1.43
CA LYS A 79 -12.04 5.55 -0.85
C LYS A 79 -11.87 7.02 -1.26
N ILE A 80 -10.64 7.53 -1.26
CA ILE A 80 -10.34 8.90 -1.67
C ILE A 80 -10.62 9.08 -3.16
N ASN A 81 -10.21 8.15 -4.01
CA ASN A 81 -10.48 8.19 -5.44
C ASN A 81 -11.98 8.18 -5.75
N ALA A 82 -12.74 7.29 -5.08
CA ALA A 82 -14.20 7.27 -5.24
C ALA A 82 -14.84 8.60 -4.84
N ARG A 83 -14.39 9.19 -3.73
CA ARG A 83 -14.90 10.49 -3.27
C ARG A 83 -14.51 11.63 -4.19
N ALA A 84 -13.27 11.63 -4.70
CA ALA A 84 -12.83 12.62 -5.69
C ALA A 84 -13.70 12.56 -6.96
N ALA A 85 -13.97 11.36 -7.47
CA ALA A 85 -14.83 11.17 -8.63
C ALA A 85 -16.27 11.69 -8.41
N GLU A 86 -16.86 11.45 -7.23
CA GLU A 86 -18.19 11.98 -6.89
C GLU A 86 -18.20 13.51 -6.82
N LEU A 87 -17.16 14.13 -6.29
CA LEU A 87 -17.03 15.58 -6.17
C LEU A 87 -16.78 16.23 -7.53
N GLU A 88 -16.00 15.61 -8.39
CA GLU A 88 -15.74 16.08 -9.75
C GLU A 88 -17.02 16.14 -10.59
N ILE A 89 -17.91 15.14 -10.47
CA ILE A 89 -19.24 15.14 -11.11
C ILE A 89 -20.09 16.32 -10.63
N LYS A 90 -19.88 16.77 -9.39
CA LYS A 90 -20.57 17.95 -8.81
C LYS A 90 -19.86 19.27 -9.15
N GLY A 91 -18.88 19.26 -10.04
CA GLY A 91 -18.15 20.44 -10.47
C GLY A 91 -17.16 21.00 -9.43
N VAL A 92 -16.68 20.16 -8.48
CA VAL A 92 -15.61 20.52 -7.56
C VAL A 92 -14.28 20.23 -8.23
N ASP A 93 -13.33 21.17 -8.15
CA ASP A 93 -11.96 20.95 -8.63
C ASP A 93 -11.21 20.01 -7.68
N VAL A 94 -10.91 18.79 -8.14
CA VAL A 94 -10.21 17.76 -7.38
C VAL A 94 -8.80 17.46 -7.89
N ALA A 95 -8.25 18.29 -8.79
CA ALA A 95 -6.96 18.07 -9.44
C ALA A 95 -5.82 17.90 -8.41
N SER A 96 -5.76 18.77 -7.40
CA SER A 96 -4.76 18.70 -6.34
C SER A 96 -4.85 17.40 -5.53
N ALA A 97 -6.05 16.96 -5.19
CA ALA A 97 -6.25 15.70 -4.46
C ALA A 97 -5.82 14.48 -5.30
N LYS A 98 -6.16 14.45 -6.58
CA LYS A 98 -5.72 13.40 -7.52
C LYS A 98 -4.20 13.34 -7.63
N ALA A 99 -3.51 14.49 -7.68
CA ALA A 99 -2.05 14.54 -7.71
C ALA A 99 -1.43 13.88 -6.46
N PHE A 100 -1.96 14.15 -5.26
CA PHE A 100 -1.51 13.47 -4.04
C PHE A 100 -1.76 11.96 -4.08
N VAL A 101 -2.87 11.50 -4.64
CA VAL A 101 -3.16 10.08 -4.78
C VAL A 101 -2.14 9.38 -5.68
N VAL A 102 -1.75 10.00 -6.80
CA VAL A 102 -0.71 9.47 -7.70
C VAL A 102 0.64 9.34 -7.00
N ILE A 103 1.03 10.35 -6.20
CA ILE A 103 2.26 10.31 -5.41
C ILE A 103 2.22 9.18 -4.38
N ALA A 104 1.09 8.99 -3.69
CA ALA A 104 0.93 7.91 -2.72
C ALA A 104 0.99 6.52 -3.38
N GLU A 105 0.42 6.37 -4.58
CA GLU A 105 0.46 5.14 -5.36
C GLU A 105 1.89 4.75 -5.75
N ALA A 106 2.69 5.71 -6.22
CA ALA A 106 4.11 5.48 -6.52
C ALA A 106 4.87 4.96 -5.29
N LYS A 107 4.68 5.59 -4.13
CA LYS A 107 5.30 5.14 -2.86
C LYS A 107 4.86 3.73 -2.45
N LEU A 108 3.61 3.35 -2.69
CA LEU A 108 3.11 1.99 -2.41
C LEU A 108 3.72 0.95 -3.36
N ILE A 109 3.92 1.29 -4.62
CA ILE A 109 4.61 0.43 -5.59
C ILE A 109 6.06 0.20 -5.13
N ASP A 110 6.77 1.26 -4.75
CA ASP A 110 8.14 1.15 -4.25
C ASP A 110 8.21 0.31 -2.97
N ALA A 111 7.28 0.51 -2.03
CA ALA A 111 7.20 -0.30 -0.82
C ALA A 111 7.02 -1.80 -1.13
N LYS A 112 6.16 -2.14 -2.10
CA LYS A 112 5.96 -3.54 -2.53
C LYS A 112 7.21 -4.14 -3.16
N ASN A 113 7.91 -3.38 -4.00
CA ASN A 113 9.16 -3.83 -4.61
C ASN A 113 10.19 -4.15 -3.52
N LYS A 114 10.31 -3.30 -2.49
CA LYS A 114 11.21 -3.56 -1.36
C LYS A 114 10.78 -4.77 -0.51
N VAL A 115 9.48 -4.99 -0.32
CA VAL A 115 8.99 -6.22 0.34
C VAL A 115 9.35 -7.46 -0.49
N ALA A 116 9.27 -7.42 -1.81
CA ALA A 116 9.72 -8.52 -2.67
C ALA A 116 11.24 -8.77 -2.54
N GLU A 117 12.07 -7.71 -2.46
CA GLU A 117 13.50 -7.85 -2.20
C GLU A 117 13.78 -8.45 -0.82
N ILE A 118 13.06 -8.03 0.23
CA ILE A 118 13.13 -8.62 1.57
C ILE A 118 12.82 -10.11 1.51
N ASN A 119 11.75 -10.51 0.81
CA ASN A 119 11.38 -11.91 0.62
C ASN A 119 12.49 -12.71 -0.04
N THR A 120 13.05 -12.19 -1.12
CA THR A 120 14.16 -12.84 -1.84
C THR A 120 15.36 -13.02 -0.91
N LEU A 121 15.74 -11.98 -0.18
CA LEU A 121 16.87 -12.03 0.74
C LEU A 121 16.66 -13.02 1.89
N LEU A 122 15.44 -13.08 2.44
CA LEU A 122 15.08 -14.02 3.51
C LEU A 122 14.96 -15.46 3.03
N ALA A 123 14.61 -15.69 1.77
CA ALA A 123 14.49 -17.00 1.17
C ALA A 123 15.84 -17.64 0.83
N THR A 124 16.93 -16.87 0.79
CA THR A 124 18.26 -17.39 0.39
C THR A 124 18.88 -18.29 1.46
N SER A 125 18.52 -18.19 2.73
CA SER A 125 19.09 -19.01 3.80
C SER A 125 18.22 -19.10 5.04
N ILE A 126 18.08 -20.30 5.57
CA ILE A 126 17.57 -20.57 6.92
C ILE A 126 18.60 -20.23 7.99
N ASN A 127 19.86 -20.31 7.63
CA ASN A 127 20.98 -20.10 8.52
C ASN A 127 21.13 -18.64 8.94
N THR A 128 22.12 -18.35 9.76
CA THR A 128 22.43 -16.99 10.14
C THR A 128 22.82 -16.20 8.90
N LEU A 129 22.11 -15.10 8.63
CA LEU A 129 22.45 -14.17 7.56
C LEU A 129 23.85 -13.60 7.76
N THR A 130 24.58 -13.39 6.67
CA THR A 130 25.87 -12.66 6.70
C THR A 130 25.66 -11.26 7.27
N LEU A 131 26.71 -10.59 7.71
CA LEU A 131 26.64 -9.22 8.21
C LEU A 131 26.09 -8.28 7.13
N GLU A 132 26.52 -8.45 5.90
CA GLU A 132 26.04 -7.70 4.73
C GLU A 132 24.53 -7.88 4.53
N ASN A 133 24.05 -9.13 4.51
CA ASN A 133 22.62 -9.42 4.34
C ASN A 133 21.78 -8.92 5.52
N LYS A 134 22.30 -8.91 6.74
CA LYS A 134 21.63 -8.29 7.90
C LYS A 134 21.49 -6.78 7.72
N THR A 135 22.55 -6.11 7.27
CA THR A 135 22.56 -4.67 7.03
C THR A 135 21.59 -4.33 5.91
N LYS A 136 21.63 -5.05 4.78
CA LYS A 136 20.71 -4.87 3.67
C LYS A 136 19.24 -5.07 4.10
N LEU A 137 18.95 -6.12 4.86
CA LEU A 137 17.62 -6.39 5.39
C LEU A 137 17.11 -5.26 6.28
N ARG A 138 17.97 -4.72 7.16
CA ARG A 138 17.61 -3.58 8.01
C ARG A 138 17.29 -2.33 7.19
N THR A 139 18.11 -2.02 6.20
CA THR A 139 17.90 -0.88 5.30
C THR A 139 16.58 -1.03 4.54
N LEU A 140 16.36 -2.17 3.87
CA LEU A 140 15.12 -2.43 3.14
C LEU A 140 13.87 -2.33 4.04
N THR A 141 13.97 -2.84 5.27
CA THR A 141 12.85 -2.76 6.23
C THR A 141 12.55 -1.31 6.62
N GLN A 142 13.57 -0.51 6.91
CA GLN A 142 13.42 0.91 7.26
C GLN A 142 12.84 1.71 6.08
N GLU A 143 13.37 1.51 4.89
CA GLU A 143 12.87 2.18 3.67
C GLU A 143 11.42 1.80 3.37
N THR A 144 11.06 0.51 3.52
CA THR A 144 9.66 0.06 3.36
C THR A 144 8.73 0.75 4.36
N GLN A 145 9.13 0.83 5.63
CA GLN A 145 8.34 1.52 6.66
C GLN A 145 8.18 3.01 6.33
N THR A 146 9.25 3.67 5.91
CA THR A 146 9.22 5.09 5.52
C THR A 146 8.25 5.31 4.36
N LEU A 147 8.34 4.52 3.30
CA LEU A 147 7.45 4.62 2.14
C LEU A 147 5.97 4.42 2.52
N ILE A 148 5.67 3.45 3.38
CA ILE A 148 4.31 3.20 3.89
C ILE A 148 3.78 4.40 4.68
N VAL A 149 4.59 4.96 5.58
CA VAL A 149 4.21 6.14 6.38
C VAL A 149 4.01 7.36 5.50
N GLU A 150 4.90 7.58 4.54
CA GLU A 150 4.80 8.70 3.60
C GLU A 150 3.59 8.56 2.68
N ALA A 151 3.30 7.37 2.15
CA ALA A 151 2.09 7.12 1.36
C ALA A 151 0.83 7.47 2.16
N HIS A 152 0.75 7.04 3.43
CA HIS A 152 -0.36 7.37 4.31
C HIS A 152 -0.49 8.87 4.57
N LYS A 153 0.64 9.57 4.81
CA LYS A 153 0.67 11.04 4.99
C LYS A 153 0.17 11.74 3.73
N THR A 154 0.65 11.34 2.56
CA THR A 154 0.24 11.91 1.27
C THR A 154 -1.26 11.71 1.02
N LEU A 155 -1.84 10.56 1.39
CA LEU A 155 -3.30 10.36 1.31
C LEU A 155 -4.08 11.25 2.28
N LYS A 156 -3.54 11.56 3.46
CA LYS A 156 -4.15 12.57 4.35
C LYS A 156 -4.15 13.96 3.71
N ASP A 157 -3.08 14.32 2.99
CA ASP A 157 -3.02 15.58 2.27
C ASP A 157 -4.02 15.62 1.10
N ALA A 158 -4.24 14.49 0.41
CA ALA A 158 -5.32 14.35 -0.56
C ALA A 158 -6.70 14.62 0.05
N VAL A 159 -6.98 14.08 1.25
CA VAL A 159 -8.25 14.34 1.97
C VAL A 159 -8.40 15.82 2.33
N LYS A 160 -7.32 16.48 2.76
CA LYS A 160 -7.34 17.93 3.03
C LYS A 160 -7.65 18.71 1.76
N ALA A 161 -6.98 18.39 0.65
CA ALA A 161 -7.22 19.04 -0.63
C ALA A 161 -8.69 18.90 -1.08
N LEU A 162 -9.31 17.72 -0.90
CA LEU A 162 -10.74 17.53 -1.18
C LEU A 162 -11.62 18.43 -0.29
N LYS A 163 -11.32 18.55 0.98
CA LYS A 163 -12.09 19.41 1.90
C LYS A 163 -11.99 20.88 1.52
N GLU A 164 -10.80 21.36 1.19
CA GLU A 164 -10.61 22.75 0.76
C GLU A 164 -11.30 23.04 -0.59
N ALA A 165 -11.24 22.10 -1.53
CA ALA A 165 -11.93 22.22 -2.80
C ALA A 165 -13.46 22.31 -2.63
N VAL A 166 -14.04 21.52 -1.73
CA VAL A 166 -15.47 21.61 -1.39
C VAL A 166 -15.81 22.95 -0.77
N LYS A 167 -15.02 23.45 0.18
CA LYS A 167 -15.21 24.77 0.82
C LYS A 167 -15.18 25.89 -0.24
N ALA A 168 -14.19 25.86 -1.13
CA ALA A 168 -14.07 26.85 -2.20
C ALA A 168 -15.30 26.85 -3.12
N LYS A 169 -15.81 25.67 -3.48
CA LYS A 169 -17.03 25.55 -4.30
C LYS A 169 -18.27 26.10 -3.59
N VAL A 170 -18.43 25.79 -2.30
CA VAL A 170 -19.55 26.33 -1.50
C VAL A 170 -19.47 27.84 -1.40
N ALA A 171 -18.29 28.41 -1.11
CA ALA A 171 -18.10 29.86 -1.03
C ALA A 171 -18.42 30.56 -2.38
N ALA A 172 -18.04 29.96 -3.50
CA ALA A 172 -18.37 30.51 -4.83
C ALA A 172 -19.90 30.55 -5.07
N ILE A 173 -20.63 29.48 -4.70
CA ILE A 173 -22.08 29.42 -4.86
C ILE A 173 -22.78 30.47 -3.97
N THR A 174 -22.32 30.68 -2.73
CA THR A 174 -22.93 31.71 -1.84
C THR A 174 -22.65 33.11 -2.33
N ALA A 175 -21.49 33.41 -2.89
CA ALA A 175 -21.18 34.71 -3.47
C ALA A 175 -22.06 35.02 -4.71
N ASP A 176 -22.33 34.03 -5.55
CA ASP A 176 -23.18 34.19 -6.73
C ASP A 176 -24.67 34.48 -6.34
N THR A 177 -25.15 33.89 -5.23
CA THR A 177 -26.53 34.12 -4.75
C THR A 177 -26.73 35.51 -4.10
N GLU A 178 -25.71 36.09 -3.48
CA GLU A 178 -25.78 37.43 -2.88
C GLU A 178 -25.76 38.56 -3.92
N THR A 179 -25.28 38.30 -5.12
CA THR A 179 -25.23 39.28 -6.21
C THR A 179 -26.57 39.37 -6.97
N ASP A 180 -27.38 38.30 -7.03
CA ASP A 180 -28.68 38.27 -7.70
C ASP A 180 -29.80 38.93 -6.89
N ASP A 181 -29.71 38.98 -5.55
CA ASP A 181 -30.67 39.62 -4.67
C ASP A 181 -30.56 41.18 -4.62
N ASN A 182 -29.58 41.77 -5.27
CA ASN A 182 -29.31 43.25 -5.27
C ASN A 182 -29.62 43.92 -6.63
N GLN A 183 -30.32 43.27 -7.57
CA GLN A 183 -30.83 43.88 -8.80
C GLN A 183 -32.37 43.98 -8.78
#